data_529080f7d61ec758b7e5003aebcebf4f
#
_entry.id   529080f7d61ec758b7e5003aebcebf4f
#
_cell.length_a   1.000
_cell.length_b   1.000
_cell.length_c   1.000
_cell.angle_alpha   90.00
_cell.angle_beta   90.00
_cell.angle_gamma   90.00
#
_symmetry.space_group_name_H-M   'P 1'
#
loop_
_entity.id
_entity.type
_entity.pdbx_description
1 polymer ?
#
loop_
_entity_poly.entity_id
_entity_poly.type
_entity_poly.pdbx_seq_one_letter_code
_entity_poly.pdbx_strand_id
1 'polypeptide(L)'
;MELFRNLWRRKLRSTLTITGIFMGIVALTTMGALAEHFNSLIAGGVTYFGGAIQVGDAKSGGSFGGGGFMALSKADELAKVDGVAAVSPGITVAAKPGDVNTVSFGLPDFISATDPNGEQYGAFKTQLTSGRRVQSDGEVELGSSMATEFNKKVGDTITLPKKPADAKPDFVTHDYTVVGILKQTLTEPDTGAFVTLHDAQTLLGDSLPAAIKTSVNPYQLAESMTVYGKPGVNLDNLADKINNEVTEVKATKPSVLVNSFKAGGAIFTAITTVAALLALVIGGLSVVNTMLMAVSERVREIGLKKAVGARTGNILREFVTESTLIGTIGGVLGFFVGWLITLVLGGSAGSGGLFLVTPRLTILSLGFAIILGAVAGVLPAFRAARMDPVIALRSVG
;
A
#
# COMPACT_ATOMS: atom_id res chain seq x y z
N MET A 1 -38.97 -16.19 6.10
CA MET A 1 -38.81 -16.72 7.46
C MET A 1 -38.37 -18.18 7.49
N GLU A 2 -38.83 -19.07 6.59
CA GLU A 2 -38.46 -20.48 6.57
C GLU A 2 -36.96 -20.75 6.31
N LEU A 3 -36.29 -19.97 5.44
CA LEU A 3 -34.87 -20.11 5.13
C LEU A 3 -33.97 -19.91 6.38
N PHE A 4 -34.26 -18.89 7.19
CA PHE A 4 -33.51 -18.66 8.45
C PHE A 4 -33.73 -19.78 9.48
N ARG A 5 -34.95 -20.32 9.56
CA ARG A 5 -35.28 -21.43 10.48
C ARG A 5 -34.58 -22.74 10.07
N ASN A 6 -34.38 -22.97 8.78
CA ASN A 6 -33.66 -24.13 8.25
C ASN A 6 -32.16 -24.06 8.50
N LEU A 7 -31.52 -22.88 8.41
CA LEU A 7 -30.11 -22.66 8.76
C LEU A 7 -29.85 -22.97 10.25
N TRP A 8 -30.78 -22.65 11.14
CA TRP A 8 -30.61 -22.82 12.59
C TRP A 8 -30.87 -24.25 13.09
N ARG A 9 -31.56 -25.08 12.34
CA ARG A 9 -31.80 -26.50 12.71
C ARG A 9 -30.53 -27.37 12.62
N ARG A 10 -29.51 -26.97 11.82
CA ARG A 10 -28.25 -27.72 11.60
C ARG A 10 -27.02 -26.86 11.83
N LYS A 11 -26.91 -26.36 13.06
CA LYS A 11 -25.93 -25.34 13.47
C LYS A 11 -24.49 -25.64 13.05
N LEU A 12 -24.00 -26.86 13.32
CA LEU A 12 -22.61 -27.25 13.05
C LEU A 12 -22.23 -27.14 11.56
N ARG A 13 -23.11 -27.54 10.66
CA ARG A 13 -22.84 -27.52 9.23
C ARG A 13 -22.85 -26.08 8.67
N SER A 14 -23.92 -25.35 8.96
CA SER A 14 -24.06 -23.96 8.51
C SER A 14 -22.90 -23.13 9.03
N THR A 15 -22.45 -23.34 10.27
CA THR A 15 -21.27 -22.68 10.83
C THR A 15 -20.00 -23.03 10.08
N LEU A 16 -19.72 -24.31 9.78
CA LEU A 16 -18.53 -24.72 9.02
C LEU A 16 -18.47 -24.09 7.62
N THR A 17 -19.63 -24.00 6.94
CA THR A 17 -19.67 -23.39 5.60
C THR A 17 -19.47 -21.89 5.66
N ILE A 18 -20.17 -21.24 6.59
CA ILE A 18 -20.02 -19.80 6.83
C ILE A 18 -18.56 -19.49 7.19
N THR A 19 -17.92 -20.33 8.04
CA THR A 19 -16.49 -20.19 8.41
C THR A 19 -15.56 -20.31 7.20
N GLY A 20 -15.82 -21.23 6.27
CA GLY A 20 -15.02 -21.36 5.05
C GLY A 20 -15.05 -20.10 4.17
N ILE A 21 -16.24 -19.55 3.92
CA ILE A 21 -16.39 -18.29 3.16
C ILE A 21 -15.83 -17.12 3.97
N PHE A 22 -16.14 -17.05 5.26
CA PHE A 22 -15.64 -16.03 6.18
C PHE A 22 -14.12 -15.94 6.12
N MET A 23 -13.39 -17.03 6.28
CA MET A 23 -11.92 -17.05 6.22
C MET A 23 -11.40 -16.60 4.85
N GLY A 24 -12.04 -17.05 3.76
CA GLY A 24 -11.69 -16.59 2.41
C GLY A 24 -11.87 -15.08 2.22
N ILE A 25 -12.95 -14.52 2.74
CA ILE A 25 -13.23 -13.08 2.63
C ILE A 25 -12.37 -12.26 3.60
N VAL A 26 -12.05 -12.75 4.80
CA VAL A 26 -11.05 -12.13 5.68
C VAL A 26 -9.71 -12.01 4.95
N ALA A 27 -9.23 -13.11 4.36
CA ALA A 27 -7.97 -13.09 3.61
C ALA A 27 -8.03 -12.15 2.39
N LEU A 28 -9.13 -12.18 1.63
CA LEU A 28 -9.33 -11.28 0.48
C LEU A 28 -9.34 -9.81 0.91
N THR A 29 -10.00 -9.48 2.02
CA THR A 29 -10.11 -8.10 2.52
C THR A 29 -8.76 -7.60 3.04
N THR A 30 -8.06 -8.38 3.83
CA THR A 30 -6.76 -7.98 4.41
C THR A 30 -5.67 -7.88 3.33
N MET A 31 -5.54 -8.90 2.47
CA MET A 31 -4.58 -8.88 1.36
C MET A 31 -4.95 -7.83 0.30
N GLY A 32 -6.23 -7.65 0.03
CA GLY A 32 -6.73 -6.61 -0.86
C GLY A 32 -6.43 -5.20 -0.34
N ALA A 33 -6.61 -4.94 0.96
CA ALA A 33 -6.29 -3.66 1.57
C ALA A 33 -4.79 -3.35 1.53
N LEU A 34 -3.95 -4.36 1.72
CA LEU A 34 -2.50 -4.25 1.55
C LEU A 34 -2.15 -3.95 0.09
N ALA A 35 -2.76 -4.65 -0.87
CA ALA A 35 -2.55 -4.41 -2.30
C ALA A 35 -2.98 -3.01 -2.75
N GLU A 36 -4.13 -2.51 -2.27
CA GLU A 36 -4.58 -1.14 -2.57
C GLU A 36 -3.61 -0.09 -2.02
N HIS A 37 -3.05 -0.30 -0.83
CA HIS A 37 -2.03 0.58 -0.27
C HIS A 37 -0.76 0.59 -1.13
N PHE A 38 -0.21 -0.59 -1.47
CA PHE A 38 0.97 -0.69 -2.35
C PHE A 38 0.74 -0.10 -3.73
N ASN A 39 -0.43 -0.31 -4.34
CA ASN A 39 -0.78 0.29 -5.62
C ASN A 39 -0.83 1.83 -5.53
N SER A 40 -1.29 2.37 -4.40
CA SER A 40 -1.27 3.81 -4.14
C SER A 40 0.16 4.35 -4.06
N LEU A 41 1.04 3.68 -3.30
CA LEU A 41 2.47 4.02 -3.21
C LEU A 41 3.15 3.98 -4.59
N ILE A 42 2.86 2.96 -5.40
CA ILE A 42 3.41 2.83 -6.76
C ILE A 42 2.91 3.96 -7.64
N ALA A 43 1.62 4.29 -7.60
CA ALA A 43 1.06 5.38 -8.39
C ALA A 43 1.69 6.73 -8.01
N GLY A 44 1.90 6.98 -6.72
CA GLY A 44 2.62 8.15 -6.22
C GLY A 44 4.07 8.18 -6.69
N GLY A 45 4.80 7.08 -6.55
CA GLY A 45 6.18 6.94 -7.02
C GLY A 45 6.32 7.15 -8.54
N VAL A 46 5.41 6.57 -9.32
CA VAL A 46 5.37 6.77 -10.78
C VAL A 46 5.18 8.26 -11.14
N THR A 47 4.33 8.96 -10.41
CA THR A 47 4.09 10.40 -10.66
C THR A 47 5.28 11.25 -10.23
N TYR A 48 5.86 10.96 -9.06
CA TYR A 48 7.01 11.67 -8.52
C TYR A 48 8.25 11.50 -9.42
N PHE A 49 8.65 10.26 -9.69
CA PHE A 49 9.84 9.96 -10.48
C PHE A 49 9.65 10.14 -11.99
N GLY A 50 8.42 10.09 -12.49
CA GLY A 50 8.11 10.36 -13.88
C GLY A 50 8.24 11.83 -14.28
N GLY A 51 8.18 12.75 -13.32
CA GLY A 51 8.20 14.20 -13.53
C GLY A 51 9.56 14.87 -13.46
N ALA A 52 10.64 14.14 -13.08
CA ALA A 52 11.96 14.71 -12.90
C ALA A 52 13.06 13.65 -13.11
N ILE A 53 14.27 14.09 -13.35
CA ILE A 53 15.45 13.23 -13.49
C ILE A 53 16.17 13.19 -12.12
N GLN A 54 16.40 12.00 -11.61
CA GLN A 54 17.20 11.80 -10.41
C GLN A 54 18.68 11.62 -10.79
N VAL A 55 19.52 12.43 -10.19
CA VAL A 55 20.98 12.44 -10.42
C VAL A 55 21.68 12.10 -9.12
N GLY A 56 22.56 11.12 -9.15
CA GLY A 56 23.38 10.69 -8.03
C GLY A 56 24.86 10.60 -8.42
N ASP A 57 25.70 10.24 -7.46
CA ASP A 57 27.13 10.00 -7.71
C ASP A 57 27.34 8.77 -8.63
N ALA A 58 28.14 8.94 -9.66
CA ALA A 58 28.41 7.87 -10.64
C ALA A 58 29.10 6.64 -10.04
N LYS A 59 29.89 6.81 -8.96
CA LYS A 59 30.65 5.75 -8.31
C LYS A 59 29.82 4.88 -7.37
N SER A 60 28.69 5.43 -6.89
CA SER A 60 27.82 4.76 -5.90
C SER A 60 26.69 3.93 -6.51
N GLY A 61 26.68 3.75 -7.82
CA GLY A 61 25.75 2.85 -8.51
C GLY A 61 24.37 3.44 -8.84
N GLY A 62 24.08 4.69 -8.52
CA GLY A 62 22.84 5.36 -8.94
C GLY A 62 22.16 6.19 -7.88
N SER A 63 21.08 6.85 -8.27
CA SER A 63 20.37 7.91 -7.54
C SER A 63 19.43 7.43 -6.43
N PHE A 64 19.36 6.15 -6.11
CA PHE A 64 18.43 5.64 -5.09
C PHE A 64 19.17 4.92 -3.98
N GLY A 65 19.45 5.62 -2.87
CA GLY A 65 19.99 5.01 -1.65
C GLY A 65 21.41 4.46 -1.75
N GLY A 66 22.19 4.86 -2.75
CA GLY A 66 23.51 4.32 -3.03
C GLY A 66 24.64 4.83 -2.12
N GLY A 67 24.35 5.69 -1.14
CA GLY A 67 25.30 6.11 -0.11
C GLY A 67 26.47 6.98 -0.59
N GLY A 68 26.43 7.51 -1.81
CA GLY A 68 27.43 8.43 -2.34
C GLY A 68 27.02 9.89 -2.17
N PHE A 69 28.04 10.73 -2.02
CA PHE A 69 27.84 12.19 -2.01
C PHE A 69 28.55 12.81 -3.21
N MET A 70 27.94 13.86 -3.76
CA MET A 70 28.52 14.65 -4.83
C MET A 70 28.73 16.09 -4.36
N ALA A 71 29.63 16.79 -5.01
CA ALA A 71 29.85 18.21 -4.71
C ALA A 71 28.59 19.03 -5.07
N LEU A 72 28.20 19.94 -4.18
CA LEU A 72 27.07 20.84 -4.40
C LEU A 72 27.23 21.68 -5.70
N SER A 73 28.48 21.99 -6.09
CA SER A 73 28.81 22.70 -7.34
C SER A 73 28.32 21.97 -8.60
N LYS A 74 28.05 20.66 -8.53
CA LYS A 74 27.47 19.92 -9.65
C LYS A 74 26.07 20.43 -10.02
N ALA A 75 25.34 21.06 -9.09
CA ALA A 75 24.06 21.71 -9.40
C ALA A 75 24.23 22.81 -10.46
N ASP A 76 25.30 23.61 -10.37
CA ASP A 76 25.60 24.67 -11.33
C ASP A 76 26.02 24.13 -12.70
N GLU A 77 26.73 22.97 -12.74
CA GLU A 77 27.07 22.29 -13.98
C GLU A 77 25.81 21.71 -14.66
N LEU A 78 24.96 21.06 -13.88
CA LEU A 78 23.69 20.51 -14.37
C LEU A 78 22.74 21.59 -14.88
N ALA A 79 22.69 22.75 -14.20
CA ALA A 79 21.83 23.86 -14.61
C ALA A 79 22.23 24.47 -15.96
N LYS A 80 23.50 24.30 -16.40
CA LYS A 80 24.00 24.77 -17.70
C LYS A 80 23.64 23.87 -18.86
N VAL A 81 23.22 22.63 -18.61
CA VAL A 81 22.83 21.69 -19.66
C VAL A 81 21.56 22.19 -20.34
N ASP A 82 21.62 22.35 -21.65
CA ASP A 82 20.47 22.84 -22.41
C ASP A 82 19.30 21.85 -22.32
N GLY A 83 18.12 22.36 -21.99
CA GLY A 83 16.92 21.58 -21.69
C GLY A 83 16.61 21.51 -20.19
N VAL A 84 17.53 21.85 -19.30
CA VAL A 84 17.30 21.93 -17.84
C VAL A 84 16.56 23.24 -17.52
N ALA A 85 15.52 23.15 -16.70
CA ALA A 85 14.77 24.29 -16.18
C ALA A 85 15.22 24.67 -14.76
N ALA A 86 15.44 23.67 -13.90
CA ALA A 86 15.88 23.88 -12.52
C ALA A 86 16.59 22.62 -11.99
N VAL A 87 17.42 22.80 -10.97
CA VAL A 87 18.10 21.74 -10.23
C VAL A 87 17.90 21.97 -8.75
N SER A 88 17.49 20.91 -8.02
CA SER A 88 17.32 20.92 -6.58
C SER A 88 18.27 19.92 -5.95
N PRO A 89 19.26 20.34 -5.17
CA PRO A 89 20.09 19.44 -4.38
C PRO A 89 19.28 18.84 -3.24
N GLY A 90 19.43 17.54 -3.00
CA GLY A 90 18.76 16.78 -1.97
C GLY A 90 19.74 16.14 -1.00
N ILE A 91 19.35 16.10 0.26
CA ILE A 91 19.99 15.33 1.33
C ILE A 91 18.87 14.67 2.10
N THR A 92 19.01 13.37 2.39
CA THR A 92 18.06 12.62 3.17
C THR A 92 18.77 11.91 4.32
N VAL A 93 18.27 12.06 5.52
CA VAL A 93 18.77 11.37 6.72
C VAL A 93 17.62 10.63 7.41
N ALA A 94 17.93 9.52 8.09
CA ALA A 94 16.92 8.78 8.84
C ALA A 94 16.37 9.62 9.99
N ALA A 95 15.06 9.73 10.11
CA ALA A 95 14.43 10.41 11.23
C ALA A 95 14.50 9.59 12.53
N LYS A 96 14.63 8.25 12.42
CA LYS A 96 14.77 7.29 13.51
C LYS A 96 15.97 6.35 13.24
N PRO A 97 17.21 6.82 13.38
CA PRO A 97 18.36 5.99 13.15
C PRO A 97 18.44 4.87 14.20
N GLY A 98 18.82 3.66 13.79
CA GLY A 98 19.00 2.52 14.68
C GLY A 98 17.74 1.69 14.96
N ASP A 99 16.57 2.07 14.48
CA ASP A 99 15.34 1.28 14.65
C ASP A 99 15.24 0.15 13.58
N VAL A 100 16.29 -0.70 13.57
CA VAL A 100 16.39 -1.86 12.64
C VAL A 100 15.56 -3.07 13.09
N ASN A 101 14.94 -3.02 14.26
CA ASN A 101 14.20 -4.16 14.82
C ASN A 101 12.71 -4.17 14.48
N THR A 102 12.18 -3.13 13.87
CA THR A 102 10.83 -3.12 13.35
C THR A 102 10.88 -3.49 11.88
N VAL A 103 10.32 -4.64 11.51
CA VAL A 103 9.96 -4.91 10.11
C VAL A 103 8.89 -3.88 9.75
N SER A 104 9.34 -2.68 9.37
CA SER A 104 8.46 -1.66 8.83
C SER A 104 8.09 -2.07 7.41
N PHE A 105 6.87 -2.54 7.24
CA PHE A 105 6.28 -2.75 5.91
C PHE A 105 5.83 -1.43 5.26
N GLY A 106 6.18 -0.28 5.85
CA GLY A 106 5.92 1.07 5.33
C GLY A 106 7.19 1.74 4.82
N LEU A 107 7.05 2.95 4.29
CA LEU A 107 8.18 3.81 3.98
C LEU A 107 8.86 4.23 5.30
N PRO A 108 10.19 4.20 5.39
CA PRO A 108 10.89 4.65 6.59
C PRO A 108 10.65 6.14 6.82
N ASP A 109 10.66 6.56 8.08
CA ASP A 109 10.64 7.97 8.42
C ASP A 109 11.99 8.61 8.07
N PHE A 110 11.94 9.72 7.36
CA PHE A 110 13.12 10.42 6.90
C PHE A 110 13.02 11.93 7.14
N ILE A 111 14.19 12.58 7.17
CA ILE A 111 14.32 14.03 7.15
C ILE A 111 14.99 14.37 5.83
N SER A 112 14.39 15.24 5.04
CA SER A 112 14.92 15.63 3.72
C SER A 112 14.96 17.14 3.57
N ALA A 113 15.86 17.60 2.72
CA ALA A 113 15.84 18.99 2.28
C ALA A 113 14.54 19.29 1.50
N THR A 114 13.98 20.47 1.69
CA THR A 114 12.86 20.96 0.88
C THR A 114 13.28 21.13 -0.58
N ASP A 115 12.33 20.86 -1.49
CA ASP A 115 12.52 21.10 -2.93
C ASP A 115 11.56 22.21 -3.42
N PRO A 116 11.97 23.47 -3.36
CA PRO A 116 11.15 24.58 -3.81
C PRO A 116 10.87 24.54 -5.32
N ASN A 117 11.77 23.95 -6.13
CA ASN A 117 11.58 23.79 -7.56
C ASN A 117 10.54 22.71 -7.90
N GLY A 118 10.37 21.71 -7.02
CA GLY A 118 9.36 20.66 -7.15
C GLY A 118 7.95 21.21 -7.21
N GLU A 119 7.65 22.29 -6.50
CA GLU A 119 6.35 22.97 -6.57
C GLU A 119 6.09 23.66 -7.91
N GLN A 120 7.14 24.22 -8.52
CA GLN A 120 7.01 24.94 -9.77
C GLN A 120 7.07 24.01 -10.98
N TYR A 121 8.01 23.08 -11.02
CA TYR A 121 8.33 22.27 -12.19
C TYR A 121 7.92 20.80 -12.05
N GLY A 122 7.71 20.31 -10.82
CA GLY A 122 7.39 18.92 -10.56
C GLY A 122 5.97 18.51 -11.00
N ALA A 123 5.84 17.28 -11.46
CA ALA A 123 4.53 16.68 -11.76
C ALA A 123 3.73 16.33 -10.49
N PHE A 124 4.43 16.03 -9.39
CA PHE A 124 3.82 15.71 -8.09
C PHE A 124 3.87 16.94 -7.19
N LYS A 125 2.69 17.46 -6.86
CA LYS A 125 2.56 18.65 -6.01
C LYS A 125 1.95 18.28 -4.67
N THR A 126 2.68 18.55 -3.59
CA THR A 126 2.14 18.40 -2.24
C THR A 126 1.30 19.60 -1.86
N GLN A 127 0.22 19.37 -1.11
CA GLN A 127 -0.63 20.43 -0.56
C GLN A 127 -0.45 20.49 0.96
N LEU A 128 -0.60 21.66 1.55
CA LEU A 128 -0.66 21.83 3.00
C LEU A 128 -2.07 21.56 3.51
N THR A 129 -2.17 20.87 4.64
CA THR A 129 -3.39 20.80 5.45
C THR A 129 -3.48 22.04 6.35
N SER A 130 -2.34 22.48 6.90
CA SER A 130 -2.26 23.63 7.80
C SER A 130 -0.85 24.26 7.77
N GLY A 131 -0.76 25.52 8.13
CA GLY A 131 0.50 26.25 8.24
C GLY A 131 1.01 26.77 6.90
N ARG A 132 2.34 26.85 6.76
CA ARG A 132 3.07 27.35 5.60
C ARG A 132 4.27 26.47 5.26
N ARG A 133 4.88 26.72 4.12
CA ARG A 133 6.15 26.08 3.73
C ARG A 133 7.30 26.57 4.60
N VAL A 134 8.34 25.74 4.73
CA VAL A 134 9.62 26.10 5.36
C VAL A 134 10.26 27.28 4.61
N GLN A 135 10.75 28.28 5.35
CA GLN A 135 11.41 29.47 4.80
C GLN A 135 12.77 29.73 5.45
N SER A 136 12.99 29.28 6.67
CA SER A 136 14.19 29.58 7.46
C SER A 136 14.71 28.33 8.15
N ASP A 137 16.00 28.34 8.51
CA ASP A 137 16.60 27.29 9.33
C ASP A 137 15.91 27.19 10.69
N GLY A 138 15.88 25.98 11.24
CA GLY A 138 15.16 25.66 12.47
C GLY A 138 13.65 25.48 12.29
N GLU A 139 13.12 25.55 11.07
CA GLU A 139 11.73 25.26 10.72
C GLU A 139 11.61 23.88 10.09
N VAL A 140 10.48 23.22 10.32
CA VAL A 140 10.17 21.94 9.71
C VAL A 140 8.74 21.87 9.20
N GLU A 141 8.55 21.27 8.04
CA GLU A 141 7.27 20.86 7.49
C GLU A 141 7.13 19.34 7.65
N LEU A 142 6.06 18.88 8.27
CA LEU A 142 5.84 17.45 8.54
C LEU A 142 4.86 16.85 7.54
N GLY A 143 5.18 15.65 7.10
CA GLY A 143 4.21 14.77 6.43
C GLY A 143 3.06 14.39 7.37
N SER A 144 1.91 14.06 6.80
CA SER A 144 0.68 13.79 7.57
C SER A 144 0.84 12.63 8.56
N SER A 145 1.54 11.57 8.17
CA SER A 145 1.80 10.41 9.00
C SER A 145 2.78 10.73 10.12
N MET A 146 3.87 11.44 9.79
CA MET A 146 4.86 11.85 10.77
C MET A 146 4.27 12.81 11.82
N ALA A 147 3.46 13.78 11.40
CA ALA A 147 2.76 14.69 12.31
C ALA A 147 1.84 13.92 13.29
N THR A 148 1.14 12.91 12.79
CA THR A 148 0.26 12.05 13.60
C THR A 148 1.05 11.20 14.58
N GLU A 149 2.13 10.55 14.13
CA GLU A 149 2.96 9.66 14.94
C GLU A 149 3.65 10.41 16.09
N PHE A 150 4.23 11.58 15.80
CA PHE A 150 4.87 12.42 16.81
C PHE A 150 3.87 13.28 17.60
N ASN A 151 2.57 13.18 17.27
CA ASN A 151 1.49 13.99 17.87
C ASN A 151 1.82 15.49 17.86
N LYS A 152 2.23 16.03 16.71
CA LYS A 152 2.65 17.42 16.54
C LYS A 152 1.67 18.21 15.68
N LYS A 153 1.53 19.49 16.01
CA LYS A 153 0.72 20.49 15.29
C LYS A 153 1.60 21.66 14.87
N VAL A 154 1.09 22.48 13.98
CA VAL A 154 1.74 23.76 13.61
C VAL A 154 1.93 24.63 14.86
N GLY A 155 3.15 25.11 15.07
CA GLY A 155 3.59 25.87 16.23
C GLY A 155 4.28 25.04 17.32
N ASP A 156 4.20 23.71 17.26
CA ASP A 156 4.89 22.84 18.21
C ASP A 156 6.38 22.74 17.89
N THR A 157 7.17 22.34 18.88
CA THR A 157 8.59 21.97 18.68
C THR A 157 8.71 20.46 18.56
N ILE A 158 9.52 20.01 17.60
CA ILE A 158 9.90 18.59 17.42
C ILE A 158 11.42 18.45 17.45
N THR A 159 11.91 17.46 18.18
CA THR A 159 13.35 17.13 18.26
C THR A 159 13.68 16.04 17.26
N LEU A 160 14.56 16.30 16.30
CA LEU A 160 14.97 15.40 15.23
C LEU A 160 16.50 15.37 15.06
N PRO A 161 17.08 14.23 14.61
CA PRO A 161 16.43 12.91 14.53
C PRO A 161 16.06 12.38 15.92
N LYS A 162 15.10 11.44 15.98
CA LYS A 162 14.70 10.83 17.24
C LYS A 162 15.84 10.01 17.83
N LYS A 163 16.26 10.32 19.04
CA LYS A 163 17.35 9.60 19.73
C LYS A 163 16.96 8.13 20.00
N PRO A 164 17.70 7.14 19.48
CA PRO A 164 17.50 5.73 19.80
C PRO A 164 17.75 5.43 21.28
N ALA A 165 17.19 4.33 21.79
CA ALA A 165 17.38 3.93 23.18
C ALA A 165 18.85 3.53 23.49
N ASP A 166 19.56 3.02 22.48
CA ASP A 166 20.96 2.59 22.52
C ASP A 166 21.91 3.61 21.87
N ALA A 167 21.46 4.87 21.72
CA ALA A 167 22.26 5.92 21.10
C ALA A 167 23.56 6.17 21.84
N LYS A 168 24.63 6.37 21.06
CA LYS A 168 25.93 6.75 21.60
C LYS A 168 25.84 8.10 22.32
N PRO A 169 26.79 8.38 23.27
CA PRO A 169 26.81 9.64 24.02
C PRO A 169 26.94 10.90 23.15
N ASP A 170 27.56 10.75 21.98
CA ASP A 170 27.79 11.82 20.99
C ASP A 170 26.67 11.99 19.97
N PHE A 171 25.51 11.31 20.16
CA PHE A 171 24.36 11.47 19.30
C PHE A 171 23.72 12.86 19.45
N VAL A 172 23.70 13.60 18.36
CA VAL A 172 23.17 14.99 18.31
C VAL A 172 21.74 15.01 17.83
N THR A 173 20.93 15.84 18.44
CA THR A 173 19.56 16.13 18.04
C THR A 173 19.35 17.63 17.96
N HIS A 174 18.45 18.08 17.11
CA HIS A 174 18.10 19.49 16.93
C HIS A 174 16.59 19.71 17.14
N ASP A 175 16.24 20.85 17.67
CA ASP A 175 14.85 21.25 17.86
C ASP A 175 14.39 22.11 16.67
N TYR A 176 13.27 21.70 16.09
CA TYR A 176 12.65 22.37 14.95
C TYR A 176 11.25 22.85 15.32
N THR A 177 10.87 24.04 14.82
CA THR A 177 9.49 24.52 14.93
C THR A 177 8.67 23.99 13.75
N VAL A 178 7.56 23.33 14.03
CA VAL A 178 6.63 22.82 13.01
C VAL A 178 5.87 24.01 12.42
N VAL A 179 6.17 24.36 11.15
CA VAL A 179 5.55 25.48 10.45
C VAL A 179 4.46 25.07 9.48
N GLY A 180 4.45 23.80 9.06
CA GLY A 180 3.47 23.27 8.12
C GLY A 180 3.24 21.78 8.31
N ILE A 181 2.03 21.32 7.94
CA ILE A 181 1.69 19.90 7.87
C ILE A 181 1.12 19.63 6.49
N LEU A 182 1.69 18.65 5.80
CA LEU A 182 1.26 18.19 4.48
C LEU A 182 -0.08 17.48 4.55
N LYS A 183 -0.86 17.64 3.51
CA LYS A 183 -2.04 16.82 3.27
C LYS A 183 -1.61 15.41 2.93
N GLN A 184 -2.33 14.42 3.47
CA GLN A 184 -2.07 13.02 3.18
C GLN A 184 -2.09 12.73 1.67
N THR A 185 -1.01 12.09 1.21
CA THR A 185 -0.80 11.73 -0.19
C THR A 185 -0.85 10.22 -0.42
N LEU A 186 -0.78 9.42 0.65
CA LEU A 186 -0.59 7.97 0.64
C LEU A 186 0.71 7.56 -0.08
N THR A 187 1.73 8.42 -0.03
CA THR A 187 3.04 8.23 -0.67
C THR A 187 4.17 8.69 0.26
N GLU A 188 5.40 8.66 -0.24
CA GLU A 188 6.62 8.98 0.50
C GLU A 188 6.56 10.27 1.33
N PRO A 189 6.05 11.43 0.84
CA PRO A 189 6.01 12.65 1.65
C PRO A 189 5.27 12.53 2.98
N ASP A 190 4.38 11.57 3.14
CA ASP A 190 3.60 11.41 4.36
C ASP A 190 4.46 11.03 5.58
N THR A 191 5.59 10.33 5.36
CA THR A 191 6.54 9.91 6.41
C THR A 191 7.77 10.81 6.52
N GLY A 192 7.80 11.91 5.77
CA GLY A 192 8.92 12.86 5.71
C GLY A 192 8.80 14.01 6.69
N ALA A 193 9.96 14.49 7.15
CA ALA A 193 10.14 15.83 7.73
C ALA A 193 11.00 16.64 6.75
N PHE A 194 10.52 17.80 6.36
CA PHE A 194 11.19 18.64 5.35
C PHE A 194 11.75 19.88 6.03
N VAL A 195 13.06 20.08 5.89
CA VAL A 195 13.82 21.17 6.47
C VAL A 195 14.56 21.94 5.38
N THR A 196 15.24 23.04 5.71
CA THR A 196 16.10 23.72 4.74
C THR A 196 17.26 22.81 4.30
N LEU A 197 17.86 23.09 3.14
CA LEU A 197 19.07 22.36 2.70
C LEU A 197 20.20 22.50 3.73
N HIS A 198 20.35 23.68 4.34
CA HIS A 198 21.36 23.94 5.35
C HIS A 198 21.17 23.06 6.60
N ASP A 199 19.94 22.95 7.10
CA ASP A 199 19.61 22.07 8.22
C ASP A 199 19.83 20.59 7.87
N ALA A 200 19.44 20.15 6.67
CA ALA A 200 19.69 18.79 6.21
C ALA A 200 21.19 18.48 6.11
N GLN A 201 22.02 19.45 5.67
CA GLN A 201 23.48 19.34 5.64
C GLN A 201 24.08 19.28 7.05
N THR A 202 23.53 20.03 8.00
CA THR A 202 23.92 19.96 9.42
C THR A 202 23.65 18.57 10.00
N LEU A 203 22.44 18.04 9.78
CA LEU A 203 22.06 16.69 10.20
C LEU A 203 22.95 15.60 9.55
N LEU A 204 23.27 15.77 8.27
CA LEU A 204 24.25 14.90 7.60
C LEU A 204 25.60 14.96 8.30
N GLY A 205 26.12 16.16 8.55
CA GLY A 205 27.39 16.36 9.25
C GLY A 205 27.44 15.67 10.62
N ASP A 206 26.33 15.71 11.37
CA ASP A 206 26.21 15.04 12.67
C ASP A 206 26.15 13.52 12.54
N SER A 207 25.60 13.00 11.46
CA SER A 207 25.52 11.56 11.19
C SER A 207 26.82 10.93 10.69
N LEU A 208 27.77 11.74 10.20
CA LEU A 208 29.05 11.24 9.67
C LEU A 208 29.92 10.61 10.77
N PRO A 209 30.59 9.48 10.47
CA PRO A 209 31.58 8.88 11.37
C PRO A 209 32.70 9.87 11.74
N ALA A 210 33.15 9.85 12.99
CA ALA A 210 34.18 10.75 13.49
C ALA A 210 35.45 10.77 12.62
N ALA A 211 35.80 9.61 12.01
CA ALA A 211 36.99 9.45 11.17
C ALA A 211 36.98 10.33 9.90
N ILE A 212 35.77 10.67 9.38
CA ILE A 212 35.65 11.47 8.15
C ILE A 212 35.05 12.86 8.41
N LYS A 213 34.49 13.08 9.60
CA LYS A 213 33.81 14.33 9.97
C LYS A 213 34.70 15.58 9.85
N THR A 214 36.02 15.41 10.07
CA THR A 214 37.00 16.52 9.99
C THR A 214 37.52 16.76 8.57
N SER A 215 37.38 15.79 7.67
CA SER A 215 37.94 15.85 6.30
C SER A 215 36.90 16.21 5.25
N VAL A 216 35.62 16.26 5.60
CA VAL A 216 34.51 16.49 4.69
C VAL A 216 33.70 17.68 5.20
N ASN A 217 33.44 18.66 4.31
CA ASN A 217 32.54 19.77 4.61
C ASN A 217 31.11 19.41 4.15
N PRO A 218 30.18 19.11 5.07
CA PRO A 218 28.84 18.69 4.70
C PRO A 218 28.05 19.76 3.93
N TYR A 219 28.38 21.06 4.13
CA TYR A 219 27.72 22.16 3.44
C TYR A 219 28.08 22.30 1.94
N GLN A 220 29.05 21.50 1.48
CA GLN A 220 29.42 21.43 0.07
C GLN A 220 28.99 20.12 -0.59
N LEU A 221 28.15 19.35 0.09
CA LEU A 221 27.68 18.07 -0.37
C LEU A 221 26.18 18.05 -0.68
N ALA A 222 25.81 17.21 -1.62
CA ALA A 222 24.46 16.71 -1.84
C ALA A 222 24.50 15.17 -2.02
N GLU A 223 23.47 14.48 -1.55
CA GLU A 223 23.33 13.03 -1.77
C GLU A 223 22.73 12.77 -3.16
N SER A 224 21.80 13.62 -3.55
CA SER A 224 21.11 13.52 -4.84
C SER A 224 20.83 14.92 -5.40
N MET A 225 20.54 14.98 -6.68
CA MET A 225 20.04 16.19 -7.31
C MET A 225 18.82 15.84 -8.17
N THR A 226 17.73 16.56 -7.96
CA THR A 226 16.53 16.44 -8.78
C THR A 226 16.61 17.48 -9.90
N VAL A 227 16.61 17.02 -11.15
CA VAL A 227 16.68 17.89 -12.32
C VAL A 227 15.33 17.94 -13.02
N TYR A 228 14.84 19.16 -13.21
CA TYR A 228 13.60 19.47 -13.91
C TYR A 228 13.89 19.92 -15.33
N GLY A 229 13.18 19.34 -16.31
CA GLY A 229 13.29 19.75 -17.70
C GLY A 229 12.40 20.93 -18.05
N LYS A 230 12.79 21.70 -19.05
CA LYS A 230 11.92 22.72 -19.65
C LYS A 230 10.65 22.08 -20.25
N PRO A 231 9.52 22.80 -20.30
CA PRO A 231 8.29 22.30 -20.90
C PRO A 231 8.52 21.73 -22.32
N GLY A 232 8.02 20.49 -22.56
CA GLY A 232 8.13 19.82 -23.85
C GLY A 232 9.45 19.06 -24.10
N VAL A 233 10.41 19.09 -23.18
CA VAL A 233 11.65 18.32 -23.29
C VAL A 233 11.39 16.88 -22.88
N ASN A 234 11.91 15.91 -23.67
CA ASN A 234 11.92 14.52 -23.29
C ASN A 234 12.98 14.28 -22.20
N LEU A 235 12.53 13.90 -21.00
CA LEU A 235 13.39 13.74 -19.83
C LEU A 235 14.37 12.58 -19.95
N ASP A 236 14.02 11.50 -20.66
CA ASP A 236 14.95 10.38 -20.88
C ASP A 236 16.13 10.80 -21.77
N ASN A 237 15.86 11.57 -22.84
CA ASN A 237 16.91 12.10 -23.70
C ASN A 237 17.76 13.15 -22.95
N LEU A 238 17.13 13.94 -22.09
CA LEU A 238 17.85 14.91 -21.25
C LEU A 238 18.75 14.19 -20.24
N ALA A 239 18.31 13.07 -19.66
CA ALA A 239 19.14 12.25 -18.77
C ALA A 239 20.37 11.66 -19.51
N ASP A 240 20.21 11.21 -20.76
CA ASP A 240 21.35 10.78 -21.58
C ASP A 240 22.32 11.94 -21.86
N LYS A 241 21.79 13.13 -22.17
CA LYS A 241 22.59 14.33 -22.40
C LYS A 241 23.40 14.71 -21.15
N ILE A 242 22.77 14.71 -19.97
CA ILE A 242 23.44 14.95 -18.70
C ILE A 242 24.58 13.96 -18.47
N ASN A 243 24.35 12.66 -18.70
CA ASN A 243 25.36 11.61 -18.54
C ASN A 243 26.55 11.77 -19.48
N ASN A 244 26.35 12.41 -20.63
CA ASN A 244 27.42 12.66 -21.63
C ASN A 244 28.18 13.96 -21.38
N GLU A 245 27.52 14.99 -20.85
CA GLU A 245 28.09 16.33 -20.69
C GLU A 245 28.67 16.60 -19.31
N VAL A 246 28.11 15.97 -18.25
CA VAL A 246 28.54 16.18 -16.86
C VAL A 246 29.21 14.95 -16.31
N THR A 247 30.45 15.10 -15.88
CA THR A 247 31.26 13.99 -15.34
C THR A 247 30.94 13.72 -13.85
N GLU A 248 31.24 12.51 -13.40
CA GLU A 248 31.09 12.05 -11.99
C GLU A 248 29.63 12.00 -11.49
N VAL A 249 28.66 12.22 -12.36
CA VAL A 249 27.23 12.09 -12.04
C VAL A 249 26.59 10.98 -12.86
N LYS A 250 25.51 10.43 -12.34
CA LYS A 250 24.67 9.47 -13.05
C LYS A 250 23.22 9.94 -12.99
N ALA A 251 22.74 10.44 -14.11
CA ALA A 251 21.34 10.78 -14.32
C ALA A 251 20.55 9.51 -14.67
N THR A 252 19.56 9.18 -13.87
CA THR A 252 18.68 8.03 -14.09
C THR A 252 17.45 8.48 -14.88
N LYS A 253 17.18 7.80 -15.99
CA LYS A 253 16.01 8.07 -16.83
C LYS A 253 14.73 7.89 -16.02
N PRO A 254 13.78 8.83 -16.05
CA PRO A 254 12.49 8.65 -15.40
C PRO A 254 11.76 7.38 -15.81
N SER A 255 11.83 6.99 -17.09
CA SER A 255 11.22 5.75 -17.60
C SER A 255 11.76 4.50 -16.91
N VAL A 256 13.05 4.46 -16.55
CA VAL A 256 13.66 3.31 -15.85
C VAL A 256 13.09 3.20 -14.43
N LEU A 257 13.01 4.31 -13.69
CA LEU A 257 12.44 4.32 -12.35
C LEU A 257 10.96 3.96 -12.37
N VAL A 258 10.18 4.59 -13.24
CA VAL A 258 8.76 4.30 -13.43
C VAL A 258 8.52 2.83 -13.76
N ASN A 259 9.32 2.24 -14.66
CA ASN A 259 9.19 0.83 -15.03
C ASN A 259 9.57 -0.10 -13.87
N SER A 260 10.57 0.25 -13.07
CA SER A 260 10.95 -0.51 -11.85
C SER A 260 9.81 -0.51 -10.81
N PHE A 261 9.19 0.65 -10.56
CA PHE A 261 8.01 0.73 -9.68
C PHE A 261 6.83 -0.09 -10.22
N LYS A 262 6.51 0.03 -11.52
CA LYS A 262 5.44 -0.76 -12.15
C LYS A 262 5.73 -2.26 -12.10
N ALA A 263 6.96 -2.69 -12.33
CA ALA A 263 7.35 -4.10 -12.26
C ALA A 263 7.19 -4.65 -10.83
N GLY A 264 7.65 -3.91 -9.81
CA GLY A 264 7.44 -4.26 -8.40
C GLY A 264 5.95 -4.40 -8.06
N GLY A 265 5.13 -3.46 -8.52
CA GLY A 265 3.69 -3.49 -8.36
C GLY A 265 3.01 -4.67 -9.05
N ALA A 266 3.44 -5.01 -10.24
CA ALA A 266 2.90 -6.16 -10.99
C ALA A 266 3.18 -7.48 -10.26
N ILE A 267 4.39 -7.66 -9.72
CA ILE A 267 4.74 -8.84 -8.92
C ILE A 267 3.86 -8.91 -7.66
N PHE A 268 3.72 -7.81 -6.93
CA PHE A 268 2.89 -7.76 -5.73
C PHE A 268 1.42 -8.05 -6.04
N THR A 269 0.88 -7.44 -7.10
CA THR A 269 -0.49 -7.69 -7.56
C THR A 269 -0.70 -9.14 -7.97
N ALA A 270 0.28 -9.76 -8.64
CA ALA A 270 0.21 -11.18 -9.01
C ALA A 270 0.15 -12.08 -7.76
N ILE A 271 1.01 -11.85 -6.76
CA ILE A 271 1.02 -12.63 -5.51
C ILE A 271 -0.33 -12.50 -4.78
N THR A 272 -0.85 -11.28 -4.63
CA THR A 272 -2.13 -11.05 -3.94
C THR A 272 -3.31 -11.63 -4.71
N THR A 273 -3.28 -11.59 -6.05
CA THR A 273 -4.31 -12.20 -6.90
C THR A 273 -4.31 -13.72 -6.76
N VAL A 274 -3.13 -14.36 -6.79
CA VAL A 274 -3.03 -15.82 -6.58
C VAL A 274 -3.54 -16.21 -5.20
N ALA A 275 -3.17 -15.48 -4.15
CA ALA A 275 -3.65 -15.71 -2.79
C ALA A 275 -5.19 -15.58 -2.70
N ALA A 276 -5.76 -14.57 -3.34
CA ALA A 276 -7.21 -14.38 -3.41
C ALA A 276 -7.92 -15.52 -4.16
N LEU A 277 -7.35 -15.99 -5.28
CA LEU A 277 -7.88 -17.14 -6.03
C LEU A 277 -7.83 -18.44 -5.21
N LEU A 278 -6.75 -18.67 -4.48
CA LEU A 278 -6.66 -19.83 -3.57
C LEU A 278 -7.72 -19.78 -2.46
N ALA A 279 -7.91 -18.62 -1.83
CA ALA A 279 -8.95 -18.40 -0.84
C ALA A 279 -10.36 -18.65 -1.43
N LEU A 280 -10.59 -18.23 -2.68
CA LEU A 280 -11.80 -18.52 -3.45
C LEU A 280 -12.04 -20.02 -3.59
N VAL A 281 -11.05 -20.74 -4.06
CA VAL A 281 -11.17 -22.18 -4.31
C VAL A 281 -11.52 -22.91 -3.01
N ILE A 282 -10.81 -22.58 -1.93
CA ILE A 282 -11.04 -23.18 -0.60
C ILE A 282 -12.45 -22.86 -0.10
N GLY A 283 -12.86 -21.59 -0.15
CA GLY A 283 -14.19 -21.15 0.27
C GLY A 283 -15.30 -21.78 -0.59
N GLY A 284 -15.11 -21.82 -1.90
CA GLY A 284 -16.05 -22.42 -2.86
C GLY A 284 -16.22 -23.93 -2.65
N LEU A 285 -15.12 -24.66 -2.46
CA LEU A 285 -15.16 -26.10 -2.18
C LEU A 285 -15.87 -26.40 -0.86
N SER A 286 -15.69 -25.57 0.16
CA SER A 286 -16.41 -25.67 1.43
C SER A 286 -17.93 -25.57 1.23
N VAL A 287 -18.39 -24.62 0.41
CA VAL A 287 -19.81 -24.46 0.08
C VAL A 287 -20.34 -25.66 -0.70
N VAL A 288 -19.63 -26.07 -1.77
CA VAL A 288 -20.02 -27.24 -2.58
C VAL A 288 -20.19 -28.46 -1.71
N ASN A 289 -19.20 -28.76 -0.87
CA ASN A 289 -19.19 -29.95 -0.01
C ASN A 289 -20.37 -29.97 0.98
N THR A 290 -20.62 -28.84 1.61
CA THR A 290 -21.70 -28.66 2.57
C THR A 290 -23.07 -28.72 1.89
N MET A 291 -23.22 -28.15 0.72
CA MET A 291 -24.47 -28.20 -0.04
C MET A 291 -24.76 -29.60 -0.58
N LEU A 292 -23.75 -30.37 -1.03
CA LEU A 292 -23.91 -31.76 -1.41
C LEU A 292 -24.45 -32.59 -0.24
N MET A 293 -23.91 -32.38 0.95
CA MET A 293 -24.38 -33.03 2.16
C MET A 293 -25.81 -32.58 2.53
N ALA A 294 -26.13 -31.29 2.36
CA ALA A 294 -27.49 -30.78 2.58
C ALA A 294 -28.51 -31.44 1.64
N VAL A 295 -28.16 -31.62 0.37
CA VAL A 295 -28.99 -32.31 -0.63
C VAL A 295 -29.21 -33.77 -0.24
N SER A 296 -28.13 -34.51 0.14
CA SER A 296 -28.23 -35.93 0.53
C SER A 296 -29.15 -36.17 1.73
N GLU A 297 -29.19 -35.24 2.68
CA GLU A 297 -30.08 -35.35 3.85
C GLU A 297 -31.53 -35.01 3.58
N ARG A 298 -31.80 -34.23 2.49
CA ARG A 298 -33.15 -33.80 2.10
C ARG A 298 -33.70 -34.56 0.90
N VAL A 299 -33.11 -35.70 0.53
CA VAL A 299 -33.50 -36.51 -0.64
C VAL A 299 -34.99 -36.77 -0.66
N ARG A 300 -35.57 -37.24 0.47
CA ARG A 300 -36.98 -37.55 0.59
C ARG A 300 -37.88 -36.32 0.45
N GLU A 301 -37.48 -35.18 1.05
CA GLU A 301 -38.22 -33.91 0.93
C GLU A 301 -38.26 -33.44 -0.53
N ILE A 302 -37.09 -33.51 -1.21
CA ILE A 302 -36.96 -33.14 -2.62
C ILE A 302 -37.82 -34.06 -3.49
N GLY A 303 -37.77 -35.39 -3.23
CA GLY A 303 -38.58 -36.37 -3.93
C GLY A 303 -40.08 -36.12 -3.76
N LEU A 304 -40.54 -35.83 -2.54
CA LEU A 304 -41.91 -35.49 -2.26
C LEU A 304 -42.35 -34.19 -2.99
N LYS A 305 -41.55 -33.13 -2.93
CA LYS A 305 -41.82 -31.87 -3.66
C LYS A 305 -42.00 -32.14 -5.17
N LYS A 306 -41.14 -32.98 -5.75
CA LYS A 306 -41.20 -33.32 -7.17
C LYS A 306 -42.41 -34.21 -7.49
N ALA A 307 -42.78 -35.16 -6.63
CA ALA A 307 -43.94 -36.01 -6.80
C ALA A 307 -45.26 -35.20 -6.80
N VAL A 308 -45.29 -34.10 -6.04
CA VAL A 308 -46.46 -33.18 -6.00
C VAL A 308 -46.39 -32.11 -7.15
N GLY A 309 -45.42 -32.22 -8.07
CA GLY A 309 -45.35 -31.39 -9.28
C GLY A 309 -44.41 -30.17 -9.20
N ALA A 310 -43.49 -30.11 -8.26
CA ALA A 310 -42.49 -29.01 -8.23
C ALA A 310 -41.62 -29.03 -9.48
N ARG A 311 -41.48 -27.89 -10.16
CA ARG A 311 -40.61 -27.74 -11.32
C ARG A 311 -39.14 -27.80 -10.89
N THR A 312 -38.28 -28.39 -11.75
CA THR A 312 -36.82 -28.45 -11.54
C THR A 312 -36.22 -27.07 -11.22
N GLY A 313 -36.71 -26.00 -11.89
CA GLY A 313 -36.25 -24.62 -11.65
C GLY A 313 -36.56 -24.09 -10.25
N ASN A 314 -37.69 -24.53 -9.63
CA ASN A 314 -38.03 -24.08 -8.28
C ASN A 314 -37.07 -24.68 -7.24
N ILE A 315 -36.71 -25.94 -7.40
CA ILE A 315 -35.74 -26.62 -6.54
C ILE A 315 -34.35 -26.02 -6.72
N LEU A 316 -33.93 -25.79 -7.96
CA LEU A 316 -32.66 -25.11 -8.28
C LEU A 316 -32.57 -23.73 -7.60
N ARG A 317 -33.61 -22.92 -7.74
CA ARG A 317 -33.68 -21.57 -7.14
C ARG A 317 -33.64 -21.64 -5.61
N GLU A 318 -34.32 -22.59 -4.99
CA GLU A 318 -34.32 -22.76 -3.53
C GLU A 318 -32.90 -23.00 -2.99
N PHE A 319 -32.15 -23.94 -3.58
CA PHE A 319 -30.80 -24.25 -3.14
C PHE A 319 -29.76 -23.17 -3.49
N VAL A 320 -29.88 -22.52 -4.66
CA VAL A 320 -29.00 -21.41 -5.03
C VAL A 320 -29.25 -20.20 -4.13
N THR A 321 -30.50 -19.89 -3.77
CA THR A 321 -30.78 -18.80 -2.83
C THR A 321 -30.27 -19.13 -1.42
N GLU A 322 -30.35 -20.39 -0.97
CA GLU A 322 -29.80 -20.84 0.32
C GLU A 322 -28.28 -20.67 0.35
N SER A 323 -27.56 -21.11 -0.69
CA SER A 323 -26.10 -20.95 -0.79
C SER A 323 -25.66 -19.50 -0.93
N THR A 324 -26.41 -18.69 -1.68
CA THR A 324 -26.15 -17.24 -1.82
C THR A 324 -26.30 -16.54 -0.47
N LEU A 325 -27.33 -16.89 0.32
CA LEU A 325 -27.52 -16.32 1.65
C LEU A 325 -26.38 -16.68 2.59
N ILE A 326 -25.91 -17.93 2.57
CA ILE A 326 -24.73 -18.38 3.33
C ILE A 326 -23.49 -17.57 2.89
N GLY A 327 -23.30 -17.40 1.57
CA GLY A 327 -22.22 -16.57 1.01
C GLY A 327 -22.28 -15.13 1.49
N THR A 328 -23.47 -14.54 1.51
CA THR A 328 -23.69 -13.17 1.96
C THR A 328 -23.37 -13.01 3.45
N ILE A 329 -23.87 -13.92 4.30
CA ILE A 329 -23.61 -13.87 5.74
C ILE A 329 -22.10 -14.04 6.03
N GLY A 330 -21.47 -15.09 5.44
CA GLY A 330 -20.03 -15.33 5.57
C GLY A 330 -19.20 -14.16 5.05
N GLY A 331 -19.64 -13.59 3.93
CA GLY A 331 -18.99 -12.44 3.30
C GLY A 331 -19.04 -11.16 4.14
N VAL A 332 -20.22 -10.82 4.68
CA VAL A 332 -20.37 -9.62 5.54
C VAL A 332 -19.57 -9.78 6.83
N LEU A 333 -19.65 -10.93 7.48
CA LEU A 333 -18.86 -11.19 8.69
C LEU A 333 -17.36 -11.19 8.40
N GLY A 334 -16.93 -11.84 7.30
CA GLY A 334 -15.54 -11.91 6.88
C GLY A 334 -14.99 -10.54 6.52
N PHE A 335 -15.74 -9.73 5.78
CA PHE A 335 -15.36 -8.36 5.47
C PHE A 335 -15.19 -7.51 6.74
N PHE A 336 -16.17 -7.58 7.65
CA PHE A 336 -16.12 -6.78 8.88
C PHE A 336 -14.93 -7.16 9.76
N VAL A 337 -14.65 -8.45 9.94
CA VAL A 337 -13.47 -8.90 10.72
C VAL A 337 -12.17 -8.58 9.97
N GLY A 338 -12.10 -8.78 8.65
CA GLY A 338 -10.96 -8.36 7.83
C GLY A 338 -10.68 -6.86 7.96
N TRP A 339 -11.71 -6.03 7.88
CA TRP A 339 -11.61 -4.59 8.11
C TRP A 339 -11.11 -4.26 9.53
N LEU A 340 -11.63 -4.93 10.56
CA LEU A 340 -11.17 -4.74 11.95
C LEU A 340 -9.68 -5.12 12.10
N ILE A 341 -9.25 -6.23 11.49
CA ILE A 341 -7.84 -6.64 11.47
C ILE A 341 -6.98 -5.54 10.81
N THR A 342 -7.42 -4.97 9.69
CA THR A 342 -6.67 -3.89 9.03
C THR A 342 -6.57 -2.63 9.89
N LEU A 343 -7.58 -2.31 10.69
CA LEU A 343 -7.53 -1.19 11.64
C LEU A 343 -6.55 -1.46 12.78
N VAL A 344 -6.57 -2.66 13.36
CA VAL A 344 -5.69 -3.01 14.49
C VAL A 344 -4.23 -3.08 14.03
N LEU A 345 -3.95 -3.80 12.94
CA LEU A 345 -2.59 -3.92 12.41
C LEU A 345 -2.09 -2.61 11.78
N GLY A 346 -2.95 -1.84 11.13
CA GLY A 346 -2.61 -0.54 10.57
C GLY A 346 -2.28 0.49 11.65
N GLY A 347 -3.02 0.52 12.74
CA GLY A 347 -2.76 1.41 13.87
C GLY A 347 -1.51 1.07 14.69
N SER A 348 -1.08 -0.20 14.69
CA SER A 348 0.12 -0.67 15.39
C SER A 348 1.40 -0.56 14.56
N ALA A 349 1.28 -0.35 13.25
CA ALA A 349 2.43 -0.33 12.31
C ALA A 349 3.13 1.04 12.19
N GLY A 350 2.80 2.00 13.05
CA GLY A 350 3.37 3.34 12.99
C GLY A 350 2.74 4.23 11.91
N SER A 351 3.39 5.34 11.62
CA SER A 351 2.94 6.36 10.69
C SER A 351 2.60 5.80 9.30
N GLY A 352 1.37 5.98 8.87
CA GLY A 352 0.97 5.76 7.48
C GLY A 352 0.07 4.58 7.17
N GLY A 353 -0.17 3.68 8.15
CA GLY A 353 -1.11 2.55 8.00
C GLY A 353 -0.83 1.66 6.79
N LEU A 354 -0.47 0.39 7.04
CA LEU A 354 -0.16 -0.60 5.98
C LEU A 354 -1.33 -0.98 5.08
N PHE A 355 -2.55 -0.64 5.48
CA PHE A 355 -3.77 -1.14 4.87
C PHE A 355 -4.67 0.01 4.42
N LEU A 356 -5.10 -0.02 3.17
CA LEU A 356 -6.04 0.93 2.60
C LEU A 356 -7.33 0.20 2.20
N VAL A 357 -8.40 0.38 2.98
CA VAL A 357 -9.72 -0.15 2.63
C VAL A 357 -10.48 0.87 1.81
N THR A 358 -10.54 0.64 0.50
CA THR A 358 -11.25 1.49 -0.44
C THR A 358 -12.72 1.08 -0.61
N PRO A 359 -13.63 1.98 -1.03
CA PRO A 359 -14.98 1.60 -1.43
C PRO A 359 -15.00 0.54 -2.55
N ARG A 360 -14.01 0.58 -3.45
CA ARG A 360 -13.82 -0.41 -4.50
C ARG A 360 -13.57 -1.81 -3.91
N LEU A 361 -12.64 -1.93 -2.97
CA LEU A 361 -12.33 -3.19 -2.30
C LEU A 361 -13.56 -3.73 -1.53
N THR A 362 -14.29 -2.86 -0.84
CA THR A 362 -15.53 -3.22 -0.14
C THR A 362 -16.56 -3.85 -1.08
N ILE A 363 -16.84 -3.19 -2.21
CA ILE A 363 -17.80 -3.68 -3.21
C ILE A 363 -17.31 -5.01 -3.82
N LEU A 364 -16.01 -5.10 -4.14
CA LEU A 364 -15.41 -6.32 -4.69
C LEU A 364 -15.50 -7.49 -3.69
N SER A 365 -15.13 -7.30 -2.43
CA SER A 365 -15.14 -8.37 -1.42
C SER A 365 -16.57 -8.88 -1.15
N LEU A 366 -17.53 -7.99 -0.98
CA LEU A 366 -18.94 -8.37 -0.75
C LEU A 366 -19.58 -8.96 -1.99
N GLY A 367 -19.40 -8.35 -3.15
CA GLY A 367 -19.90 -8.86 -4.42
C GLY A 367 -19.34 -10.26 -4.73
N PHE A 368 -18.07 -10.43 -4.46
CA PHE A 368 -17.39 -11.69 -4.65
C PHE A 368 -17.93 -12.81 -3.72
N ALA A 369 -18.20 -12.52 -2.45
CA ALA A 369 -18.79 -13.48 -1.52
C ALA A 369 -20.18 -13.96 -1.97
N ILE A 370 -21.01 -13.02 -2.48
CA ILE A 370 -22.33 -13.31 -3.01
C ILE A 370 -22.25 -14.21 -4.26
N ILE A 371 -21.38 -13.84 -5.21
CA ILE A 371 -21.15 -14.60 -6.45
C ILE A 371 -20.60 -15.99 -6.13
N LEU A 372 -19.64 -16.09 -5.22
CA LEU A 372 -19.06 -17.35 -4.78
C LEU A 372 -20.13 -18.27 -4.19
N GLY A 373 -20.97 -17.76 -3.27
CA GLY A 373 -22.08 -18.49 -2.70
C GLY A 373 -23.05 -19.00 -3.75
N ALA A 374 -23.42 -18.14 -4.71
CA ALA A 374 -24.32 -18.48 -5.80
C ALA A 374 -23.70 -19.57 -6.70
N VAL A 375 -22.48 -19.36 -7.21
CA VAL A 375 -21.83 -20.27 -8.17
C VAL A 375 -21.52 -21.63 -7.54
N ALA A 376 -20.97 -21.65 -6.31
CA ALA A 376 -20.68 -22.88 -5.61
C ALA A 376 -21.94 -23.71 -5.29
N GLY A 377 -23.10 -23.04 -5.11
CA GLY A 377 -24.38 -23.70 -4.91
C GLY A 377 -25.01 -24.30 -6.17
N VAL A 378 -24.60 -23.89 -7.37
CA VAL A 378 -25.24 -24.35 -8.63
C VAL A 378 -25.09 -25.86 -8.83
N LEU A 379 -23.88 -26.41 -8.64
CA LEU A 379 -23.61 -27.86 -8.86
C LEU A 379 -24.46 -28.77 -7.94
N PRO A 380 -24.48 -28.54 -6.61
CA PRO A 380 -25.36 -29.32 -5.72
C PRO A 380 -26.84 -29.10 -6.03
N ALA A 381 -27.25 -27.88 -6.29
CA ALA A 381 -28.63 -27.54 -6.63
C ALA A 381 -29.10 -28.23 -7.92
N PHE A 382 -28.25 -28.31 -8.92
CA PHE A 382 -28.51 -29.04 -10.15
C PHE A 382 -28.66 -30.54 -9.95
N ARG A 383 -27.82 -31.15 -9.09
CA ARG A 383 -27.97 -32.56 -8.71
C ARG A 383 -29.29 -32.81 -7.98
N ALA A 384 -29.65 -31.95 -7.01
CA ALA A 384 -30.94 -32.02 -6.33
C ALA A 384 -32.14 -31.91 -7.29
N ALA A 385 -32.05 -30.95 -8.21
CA ALA A 385 -33.11 -30.64 -9.16
C ALA A 385 -33.34 -31.74 -10.21
N ARG A 386 -32.33 -32.56 -10.51
CA ARG A 386 -32.43 -33.71 -11.45
C ARG A 386 -32.73 -35.07 -10.80
N MET A 387 -32.89 -35.11 -9.48
CA MET A 387 -33.18 -36.33 -8.75
C MET A 387 -34.52 -36.96 -9.18
N ASP A 388 -34.52 -38.27 -9.39
CA ASP A 388 -35.75 -39.01 -9.70
C ASP A 388 -36.63 -39.18 -8.44
N PRO A 389 -37.90 -38.73 -8.47
CA PRO A 389 -38.80 -38.84 -7.32
C PRO A 389 -38.99 -40.29 -6.82
N VAL A 390 -39.03 -41.26 -7.75
CA VAL A 390 -39.23 -42.66 -7.39
C VAL A 390 -38.04 -43.22 -6.62
N ILE A 391 -36.82 -42.90 -7.08
CA ILE A 391 -35.58 -43.33 -6.42
C ILE A 391 -35.46 -42.62 -5.06
N ALA A 392 -35.78 -41.31 -5.01
CA ALA A 392 -35.71 -40.51 -3.80
C ALA A 392 -36.63 -40.98 -2.68
N LEU A 393 -37.82 -41.54 -3.02
CA LEU A 393 -38.77 -42.06 -2.06
C LEU A 393 -38.44 -43.50 -1.63
N ARG A 394 -37.70 -44.25 -2.47
CA ARG A 394 -37.31 -45.64 -2.23
C ARG A 394 -35.99 -45.80 -1.46
N SER A 395 -35.18 -44.78 -1.36
CA SER A 395 -33.83 -44.82 -0.79
C SER A 395 -33.77 -44.89 0.75
N VAL A 396 -34.85 -45.17 1.42
CA VAL A 396 -34.91 -45.35 2.89
C VAL A 396 -35.63 -46.68 3.18
N GLY A 397 -34.90 -47.72 3.05
CA GLY A 397 -35.15 -49.05 3.59
C GLY A 397 -33.86 -49.52 4.23
#